data_f4b7faae25c0ebcdb5251fe57c943e00
#
_entry.id   f4b7faae25c0ebcdb5251fe57c943e00
#
_cell.length_a   1.000
_cell.length_b   1.000
_cell.length_c   1.000
_cell.angle_alpha   90.00
_cell.angle_beta   90.00
_cell.angle_gamma   90.00
#
_symmetry.space_group_name_H-M   'P 1'
#
loop_
_entity.id
_entity.type
_entity.pdbx_description
1 polymer ?
#
loop_
_entity_poly.entity_id
_entity_poly.type
_entity_poly.pdbx_seq_one_letter_code
_entity_poly.pdbx_strand_id
1 'polypeptide(L)'
;MRNESYHRRAEGKMNMNIVVVDDELNPLKNFIENVVDYGAIQCSMFMSNLDALFDYAQKHQIDAAFLDVMMPNVNGVDLAKRLLQINSKTKIVFVTGYVQEEKAIKEELGHSVVGFCYKPYTKEKLHDIIGRIKESLDSEREIFAQTFGVFDLKIDGKSVEFSLSKSKEMLAYLFYRQGKSVSMSEMMSALWPDHDVEKSKLLYRNAKSRLDLLLRQNGIGHIVKFSRGKAAINTEVCSCDFWHFLEDENDLSYNYEFLISYDWSIDMQNRLDFIIDNRIAKRK
;
A
#
# COMPACT_ATOMS: atom_id res chain seq x y z
N MET A 1 -23.87 -16.75 25.87
CA MET A 1 -24.23 -16.61 24.44
C MET A 1 -23.04 -15.98 23.76
N ARG A 2 -22.32 -16.74 22.92
CA ARG A 2 -21.10 -16.31 22.22
C ARG A 2 -21.53 -15.46 21.04
N ASN A 3 -21.10 -14.19 21.01
CA ASN A 3 -21.20 -13.34 19.81
C ASN A 3 -19.99 -13.63 18.94
N GLU A 4 -20.13 -14.56 18.02
CA GLU A 4 -19.18 -14.77 16.93
C GLU A 4 -19.44 -13.71 15.85
N SER A 5 -18.64 -12.64 15.87
CA SER A 5 -18.55 -11.71 14.75
C SER A 5 -17.81 -12.41 13.61
N TYR A 6 -18.56 -12.97 12.68
CA TYR A 6 -18.04 -13.49 11.41
C TYR A 6 -17.49 -12.35 10.57
N HIS A 7 -16.19 -12.12 10.64
CA HIS A 7 -15.47 -11.37 9.63
C HIS A 7 -15.34 -12.23 8.36
N ARG A 8 -16.33 -12.16 7.47
CA ARG A 8 -16.12 -12.52 6.09
C ARG A 8 -15.19 -11.50 5.47
N ARG A 9 -13.90 -11.84 5.35
CA ARG A 9 -12.98 -11.19 4.42
C ARG A 9 -13.50 -11.46 3.01
N ALA A 10 -14.27 -10.53 2.45
CA ALA A 10 -14.58 -10.51 1.04
C ALA A 10 -13.28 -10.22 0.27
N GLU A 11 -13.00 -11.06 -0.68
CA GLU A 11 -11.91 -11.11 -1.63
C GLU A 11 -11.28 -9.74 -1.97
N GLY A 12 -10.01 -9.52 -1.53
CA GLY A 12 -9.08 -8.61 -2.20
C GLY A 12 -9.34 -7.09 -2.18
N LYS A 13 -10.40 -6.59 -1.55
CA LYS A 13 -10.61 -5.14 -1.37
C LYS A 13 -10.18 -4.73 0.02
N MET A 14 -9.15 -3.90 0.11
CA MET A 14 -8.78 -3.25 1.36
C MET A 14 -9.92 -2.36 1.82
N ASN A 15 -10.59 -2.75 2.91
CA ASN A 15 -11.57 -1.88 3.56
C ASN A 15 -10.82 -0.82 4.35
N MET A 16 -10.88 0.43 3.90
CA MET A 16 -10.38 1.58 4.63
C MET A 16 -11.24 1.78 5.88
N ASN A 17 -10.63 1.78 7.06
CA ASN A 17 -11.32 1.98 8.33
C ASN A 17 -11.33 3.47 8.68
N ILE A 18 -12.50 4.10 8.58
CA ILE A 18 -12.70 5.51 8.84
C ILE A 18 -13.48 5.69 10.14
N VAL A 19 -13.04 6.63 10.96
CA VAL A 19 -13.85 7.14 12.08
C VAL A 19 -14.35 8.55 11.77
N VAL A 20 -15.57 8.86 12.18
CA VAL A 20 -16.16 10.18 12.05
C VAL A 20 -16.63 10.64 13.42
N VAL A 21 -16.22 11.84 13.83
CA VAL A 21 -16.54 12.41 15.13
C VAL A 21 -17.18 13.78 14.95
N ASP A 22 -18.38 13.90 15.45
CA ASP A 22 -19.18 15.14 15.41
C ASP A 22 -20.18 15.08 16.57
N ASP A 23 -20.45 16.17 17.26
CA ASP A 23 -21.41 16.20 18.37
C ASP A 23 -22.88 16.25 17.91
N GLU A 24 -23.09 16.46 16.61
CA GLU A 24 -24.42 16.49 16.01
C GLU A 24 -24.70 15.23 15.17
N LEU A 25 -25.93 14.70 15.33
CA LEU A 25 -26.33 13.48 14.59
C LEU A 25 -26.49 13.70 13.06
N ASN A 26 -26.97 14.92 12.68
CA ASN A 26 -27.27 15.20 11.28
C ASN A 26 -26.00 15.21 10.37
N PRO A 27 -24.86 15.84 10.74
CA PRO A 27 -23.61 15.72 10.00
C PRO A 27 -23.12 14.29 9.87
N LEU A 28 -23.23 13.48 10.95
CA LEU A 28 -22.83 12.06 10.92
C LEU A 28 -23.68 11.25 9.93
N LYS A 29 -25.00 11.44 9.92
CA LYS A 29 -25.89 10.78 8.94
C LYS A 29 -25.55 11.20 7.51
N ASN A 30 -25.40 12.51 7.28
CA ASN A 30 -25.04 13.05 5.97
C ASN A 30 -23.69 12.47 5.48
N PHE A 31 -22.71 12.34 6.37
CA PHE A 31 -21.43 11.72 6.02
C PHE A 31 -21.62 10.30 5.49
N ILE A 32 -22.36 9.46 6.24
CA ILE A 32 -22.59 8.07 5.83
C ILE A 32 -23.32 7.97 4.50
N GLU A 33 -24.38 8.75 4.30
CA GLU A 33 -25.16 8.78 3.06
C GLU A 33 -24.30 9.12 1.85
N ASN A 34 -23.28 9.98 2.03
CA ASN A 34 -22.35 10.37 0.98
C ASN A 34 -21.19 9.38 0.76
N VAL A 35 -20.88 8.51 1.73
CA VAL A 35 -19.75 7.58 1.66
C VAL A 35 -20.18 6.16 1.27
N VAL A 36 -21.45 5.80 1.47
CA VAL A 36 -21.96 4.44 1.28
C VAL A 36 -21.67 3.86 -0.12
N ASP A 37 -21.67 4.70 -1.14
CA ASP A 37 -21.39 4.30 -2.54
C ASP A 37 -19.92 4.28 -2.91
N TYR A 38 -19.02 4.72 -2.01
CA TYR A 38 -17.58 4.79 -2.33
C TYR A 38 -16.91 3.41 -2.43
N GLY A 39 -17.58 2.36 -1.98
CA GLY A 39 -17.04 0.98 -2.00
C GLY A 39 -16.38 0.61 -0.69
N ALA A 40 -15.32 -0.14 -0.68
CA ALA A 40 -14.69 -0.80 0.46
C ALA A 40 -14.24 0.15 1.61
N ILE A 41 -15.20 0.77 2.29
CA ILE A 41 -15.01 1.60 3.48
C ILE A 41 -15.79 0.99 4.64
N GLN A 42 -15.12 0.84 5.78
CA GLN A 42 -15.75 0.61 7.07
C GLN A 42 -15.78 1.94 7.82
N CYS A 43 -16.96 2.43 8.18
CA CYS A 43 -17.13 3.70 8.86
C CYS A 43 -17.71 3.49 10.26
N SER A 44 -17.03 4.02 11.28
CA SER A 44 -17.49 4.05 12.67
C SER A 44 -17.74 5.48 13.12
N MET A 45 -18.90 5.73 13.73
CA MET A 45 -19.32 7.07 14.15
C MET A 45 -19.24 7.22 15.66
N PHE A 46 -18.76 8.37 16.10
CA PHE A 46 -18.69 8.75 17.51
C PHE A 46 -19.26 10.14 17.70
N MET A 47 -20.20 10.31 18.62
CA MET A 47 -20.76 11.61 18.96
C MET A 47 -19.97 12.23 20.13
N SER A 48 -20.43 11.99 21.35
CA SER A 48 -19.85 12.57 22.58
C SER A 48 -19.10 11.56 23.43
N ASN A 49 -19.12 10.28 23.07
CA ASN A 49 -18.44 9.21 23.84
C ASN A 49 -17.01 9.01 23.35
N LEU A 50 -16.10 9.86 23.81
CA LEU A 50 -14.69 9.82 23.43
C LEU A 50 -13.95 8.62 24.01
N ASP A 51 -14.37 8.09 25.15
CA ASP A 51 -13.77 6.87 25.72
C ASP A 51 -13.99 5.69 24.77
N ALA A 52 -15.19 5.57 24.20
CA ALA A 52 -15.48 4.54 23.21
C ALA A 52 -14.66 4.72 21.91
N LEU A 53 -14.37 5.95 21.48
CA LEU A 53 -13.48 6.23 20.36
C LEU A 53 -12.06 5.77 20.65
N PHE A 54 -11.50 6.09 21.81
CA PHE A 54 -10.14 5.69 22.18
C PHE A 54 -10.02 4.19 22.41
N ASP A 55 -11.00 3.57 23.01
CA ASP A 55 -11.09 2.12 23.14
C ASP A 55 -11.12 1.44 21.76
N TYR A 56 -11.85 2.02 20.82
CA TYR A 56 -11.87 1.54 19.43
C TYR A 56 -10.51 1.71 18.76
N ALA A 57 -9.90 2.90 18.90
CA ALA A 57 -8.59 3.21 18.30
C ALA A 57 -7.45 2.30 18.82
N GLN A 58 -7.51 1.85 20.07
CA GLN A 58 -6.54 0.91 20.64
C GLN A 58 -6.70 -0.52 20.10
N LYS A 59 -7.92 -0.91 19.70
CA LYS A 59 -8.25 -2.25 19.24
C LYS A 59 -8.24 -2.41 17.73
N HIS A 60 -8.37 -1.30 16.99
CA HIS A 60 -8.49 -1.29 15.54
C HIS A 60 -7.57 -0.24 14.94
N GLN A 61 -6.91 -0.59 13.83
CA GLN A 61 -6.18 0.39 13.05
C GLN A 61 -7.19 1.34 12.40
N ILE A 62 -7.04 2.65 12.64
CA ILE A 62 -7.81 3.71 11.99
C ILE A 62 -6.97 4.27 10.86
N ASP A 63 -7.46 4.16 9.62
CA ASP A 63 -6.78 4.68 8.44
C ASP A 63 -7.03 6.19 8.28
N ALA A 64 -8.25 6.65 8.56
CA ALA A 64 -8.58 8.07 8.54
C ALA A 64 -9.59 8.46 9.62
N ALA A 65 -9.44 9.68 10.15
CA ALA A 65 -10.35 10.28 11.10
C ALA A 65 -10.90 11.60 10.54
N PHE A 66 -12.23 11.71 10.43
CA PHE A 66 -12.95 12.91 10.08
C PHE A 66 -13.48 13.52 11.38
N LEU A 67 -12.97 14.70 11.73
CA LEU A 67 -13.17 15.30 13.05
C LEU A 67 -13.79 16.68 12.90
N ASP A 68 -14.92 16.93 13.57
CA ASP A 68 -15.38 18.32 13.72
C ASP A 68 -14.36 19.08 14.58
N VAL A 69 -14.03 20.30 14.16
CA VAL A 69 -13.10 21.17 14.90
C VAL A 69 -13.77 21.71 16.17
N MET A 70 -15.03 22.10 16.07
CA MET A 70 -15.75 22.83 17.10
C MET A 70 -16.83 21.96 17.75
N MET A 71 -16.45 21.23 18.79
CA MET A 71 -17.39 20.48 19.63
C MET A 71 -17.46 21.07 21.05
N PRO A 72 -18.61 21.05 21.75
CA PRO A 72 -18.82 21.73 23.03
C PRO A 72 -17.83 21.36 24.14
N ASN A 73 -17.33 20.13 24.17
CA ASN A 73 -16.52 19.63 25.27
C ASN A 73 -15.09 19.28 24.87
N VAL A 74 -14.78 19.23 23.58
CA VAL A 74 -13.47 18.81 23.06
C VAL A 74 -13.18 19.51 21.74
N ASN A 75 -11.99 20.07 21.64
CA ASN A 75 -11.48 20.59 20.37
C ASN A 75 -11.05 19.42 19.48
N GLY A 76 -11.50 19.39 18.23
CA GLY A 76 -11.13 18.35 17.26
C GLY A 76 -9.62 18.25 16.99
N VAL A 77 -8.88 19.36 17.19
CA VAL A 77 -7.40 19.36 17.05
C VAL A 77 -6.75 18.55 18.18
N ASP A 78 -7.23 18.70 19.42
CA ASP A 78 -6.72 17.93 20.55
C ASP A 78 -7.08 16.45 20.42
N LEU A 79 -8.26 16.17 19.86
CA LEU A 79 -8.68 14.82 19.53
C LEU A 79 -7.76 14.18 18.48
N ALA A 80 -7.43 14.93 17.43
CA ALA A 80 -6.48 14.49 16.40
C ALA A 80 -5.11 14.14 16.99
N LYS A 81 -4.56 15.00 17.88
CA LYS A 81 -3.27 14.72 18.56
C LYS A 81 -3.30 13.40 19.34
N ARG A 82 -4.37 13.14 20.09
CA ARG A 82 -4.51 11.90 20.85
C ARG A 82 -4.63 10.67 19.94
N LEU A 83 -5.37 10.75 18.84
CA LEU A 83 -5.44 9.67 17.85
C LEU A 83 -4.09 9.40 17.20
N LEU A 84 -3.32 10.45 16.86
CA LEU A 84 -1.98 10.34 16.30
C LEU A 84 -0.95 9.78 17.30
N GLN A 85 -1.13 9.97 18.61
CA GLN A 85 -0.33 9.30 19.63
C GLN A 85 -0.58 7.79 19.67
N ILE A 86 -1.81 7.34 19.38
CA ILE A 86 -2.15 5.92 19.31
C ILE A 86 -1.63 5.31 18.00
N ASN A 87 -1.84 5.99 16.87
CA ASN A 87 -1.37 5.57 15.56
C ASN A 87 -0.97 6.80 14.72
N SER A 88 0.33 7.03 14.60
CA SER A 88 0.90 8.18 13.85
C SER A 88 0.63 8.13 12.34
N LYS A 89 0.20 6.98 11.79
CA LYS A 89 -0.16 6.82 10.37
C LYS A 89 -1.62 7.22 10.07
N THR A 90 -2.46 7.47 11.08
CA THR A 90 -3.85 7.89 10.88
C THR A 90 -3.91 9.22 10.12
N LYS A 91 -4.67 9.26 9.03
CA LYS A 91 -4.89 10.48 8.25
C LYS A 91 -6.01 11.31 8.87
N ILE A 92 -5.76 12.60 9.06
CA ILE A 92 -6.73 13.51 9.69
C ILE A 92 -7.38 14.38 8.62
N VAL A 93 -8.71 14.47 8.69
CA VAL A 93 -9.51 15.41 7.93
C VAL A 93 -10.38 16.18 8.92
N PHE A 94 -10.28 17.49 8.88
CA PHE A 94 -11.15 18.33 9.69
C PHE A 94 -12.42 18.67 8.92
N VAL A 95 -13.57 18.45 9.59
CA VAL A 95 -14.88 18.83 9.10
C VAL A 95 -15.32 20.07 9.88
N THR A 96 -15.46 21.22 9.23
CA THR A 96 -15.69 22.47 9.95
C THR A 96 -16.56 23.45 9.18
N GLY A 97 -17.27 24.32 9.89
CA GLY A 97 -17.96 25.47 9.30
C GLY A 97 -17.09 26.72 9.17
N TYR A 98 -15.84 26.71 9.66
CA TYR A 98 -14.98 27.89 9.75
C TYR A 98 -13.65 27.70 9.06
N VAL A 99 -13.19 28.73 8.30
CA VAL A 99 -12.00 28.69 7.43
C VAL A 99 -10.73 29.20 8.13
N GLN A 100 -10.85 29.87 9.28
CA GLN A 100 -9.76 30.74 9.78
C GLN A 100 -8.54 30.03 10.40
N GLU A 101 -8.61 28.73 10.72
CA GLU A 101 -7.56 28.02 11.48
C GLU A 101 -6.74 27.01 10.68
N GLU A 102 -6.99 26.83 9.38
CA GLU A 102 -6.34 25.79 8.58
C GLU A 102 -4.81 25.84 8.65
N LYS A 103 -4.25 27.06 8.54
CA LYS A 103 -2.79 27.23 8.49
C LYS A 103 -2.14 26.82 9.81
N ALA A 104 -2.71 27.25 10.93
CA ALA A 104 -2.22 26.91 12.27
C ALA A 104 -2.32 25.39 12.52
N ILE A 105 -3.44 24.78 12.17
CA ILE A 105 -3.66 23.33 12.31
C ILE A 105 -2.66 22.53 11.45
N LYS A 106 -2.42 22.96 10.21
CA LYS A 106 -1.44 22.30 9.33
C LYS A 106 0.00 22.47 9.83
N GLU A 107 0.35 23.62 10.38
CA GLU A 107 1.67 23.84 10.99
C GLU A 107 1.87 22.96 12.23
N GLU A 108 0.82 22.71 13.00
CA GLU A 108 0.88 21.93 14.23
C GLU A 108 0.88 20.42 14.00
N LEU A 109 0.06 19.91 13.09
CA LEU A 109 -0.15 18.47 12.86
C LEU A 109 0.57 17.95 11.61
N GLY A 110 1.15 18.82 10.80
CA GLY A 110 1.99 18.48 9.66
C GLY A 110 1.28 17.63 8.59
N HIS A 111 2.01 16.65 8.07
CA HIS A 111 1.55 15.79 6.96
C HIS A 111 0.41 14.83 7.33
N SER A 112 0.08 14.69 8.61
CA SER A 112 -1.06 13.85 9.02
C SER A 112 -2.40 14.48 8.61
N VAL A 113 -2.46 15.81 8.38
CA VAL A 113 -3.67 16.51 7.91
C VAL A 113 -3.75 16.44 6.39
N VAL A 114 -4.62 15.58 5.87
CA VAL A 114 -4.84 15.41 4.42
C VAL A 114 -5.73 16.51 3.85
N GLY A 115 -6.62 17.10 4.65
CA GLY A 115 -7.47 18.17 4.17
C GLY A 115 -8.52 18.65 5.14
N PHE A 116 -9.31 19.61 4.63
CA PHE A 116 -10.45 20.22 5.32
C PHE A 116 -11.71 20.04 4.47
N CYS A 117 -12.80 19.66 5.13
CA CYS A 117 -14.11 19.50 4.54
C CYS A 117 -15.05 20.53 5.16
N TYR A 118 -15.44 21.54 4.39
CA TYR A 118 -16.30 22.63 4.90
C TYR A 118 -17.76 22.26 4.85
N LYS A 119 -18.45 22.43 5.97
CA LYS A 119 -19.91 22.24 6.09
C LYS A 119 -20.66 23.47 5.45
N PRO A 120 -21.67 23.25 4.60
CA PRO A 120 -22.13 21.99 4.05
C PRO A 120 -21.19 21.50 2.90
N TYR A 121 -20.92 20.22 2.86
CA TYR A 121 -20.08 19.61 1.80
C TYR A 121 -20.90 18.74 0.85
N THR A 122 -20.41 18.59 -0.38
CA THR A 122 -21.02 17.72 -1.39
C THR A 122 -20.38 16.34 -1.38
N LYS A 123 -21.06 15.37 -1.97
CA LYS A 123 -20.60 14.02 -2.18
C LYS A 123 -19.25 13.99 -2.95
N GLU A 124 -19.17 14.78 -4.02
CA GLU A 124 -17.97 14.88 -4.85
C GLU A 124 -16.75 15.35 -4.05
N LYS A 125 -16.95 16.37 -3.18
CA LYS A 125 -15.87 16.89 -2.33
C LYS A 125 -15.39 15.86 -1.33
N LEU A 126 -16.31 15.10 -0.74
CA LEU A 126 -15.97 14.04 0.20
C LEU A 126 -15.23 12.91 -0.50
N HIS A 127 -15.67 12.52 -1.70
CA HIS A 127 -15.01 11.50 -2.53
C HIS A 127 -13.60 11.92 -2.96
N ASP A 128 -13.38 13.20 -3.32
CA ASP A 128 -12.06 13.74 -3.63
C ASP A 128 -11.11 13.63 -2.42
N ILE A 129 -11.57 13.98 -1.22
CA ILE A 129 -10.78 13.87 0.01
C ILE A 129 -10.45 12.40 0.31
N ILE A 130 -11.41 11.50 0.20
CA ILE A 130 -11.20 10.06 0.41
C ILE A 130 -10.21 9.49 -0.61
N GLY A 131 -10.28 9.94 -1.87
CA GLY A 131 -9.30 9.59 -2.90
C GLY A 131 -7.88 9.99 -2.51
N ARG A 132 -7.68 11.21 -2.04
CA ARG A 132 -6.37 11.70 -1.56
C ARG A 132 -5.87 10.96 -0.32
N ILE A 133 -6.76 10.58 0.60
CA ILE A 133 -6.39 9.73 1.74
C ILE A 133 -5.86 8.39 1.24
N LYS A 134 -6.57 7.76 0.30
CA LYS A 134 -6.17 6.48 -0.27
C LYS A 134 -4.81 6.57 -0.96
N GLU A 135 -4.59 7.58 -1.78
CA GLU A 135 -3.30 7.83 -2.43
C GLU A 135 -2.17 8.02 -1.41
N SER A 136 -2.43 8.77 -0.33
CA SER A 136 -1.47 8.97 0.76
C SER A 136 -1.16 7.68 1.50
N LEU A 137 -2.15 6.86 1.83
CA LEU A 137 -1.96 5.57 2.47
C LEU A 137 -1.19 4.59 1.58
N ASP A 138 -1.51 4.56 0.29
CA ASP A 138 -0.84 3.70 -0.68
C ASP A 138 0.65 4.12 -0.87
N SER A 139 0.97 5.42 -0.77
CA SER A 139 2.34 5.92 -0.88
C SER A 139 3.22 5.67 0.35
N GLU A 140 2.62 5.42 1.52
CA GLU A 140 3.35 5.17 2.78
C GLU A 140 3.57 3.68 3.06
N ARG A 141 3.12 2.80 2.18
CA ARG A 141 3.31 1.36 2.35
C ARG A 141 4.75 0.96 2.15
N GLU A 142 5.25 0.14 3.04
CA GLU A 142 6.50 -0.55 2.84
C GLU A 142 6.29 -1.73 1.88
N ILE A 143 6.84 -1.61 0.67
CA ILE A 143 6.78 -2.65 -0.36
C ILE A 143 8.18 -3.21 -0.55
N PHE A 144 8.34 -4.46 -0.12
CA PHE A 144 9.61 -5.16 -0.14
C PHE A 144 9.49 -6.47 -0.91
N ALA A 145 10.41 -6.72 -1.85
CA ALA A 145 10.54 -8.01 -2.50
C ALA A 145 11.73 -8.78 -1.94
N GLN A 146 11.48 -9.96 -1.42
CA GLN A 146 12.51 -10.92 -1.10
C GLN A 146 12.91 -11.62 -2.39
N THR A 147 14.18 -11.53 -2.78
CA THR A 147 14.74 -12.18 -3.97
C THR A 147 15.81 -13.21 -3.61
N PHE A 148 16.35 -13.14 -2.39
CA PHE A 148 17.25 -14.17 -1.88
C PHE A 148 16.44 -15.39 -1.45
N GLY A 149 16.74 -16.54 -2.05
CA GLY A 149 15.94 -17.75 -1.98
C GLY A 149 14.75 -17.74 -2.95
N VAL A 150 13.57 -18.06 -2.45
CA VAL A 150 12.31 -18.04 -3.21
C VAL A 150 11.73 -16.62 -3.22
N PHE A 151 11.35 -16.15 -4.41
CA PHE A 151 10.70 -14.83 -4.54
C PHE A 151 9.46 -14.70 -3.64
N ASP A 152 9.40 -13.61 -2.89
CA ASP A 152 8.23 -13.24 -2.12
C ASP A 152 8.02 -11.71 -2.15
N LEU A 153 6.77 -11.27 -2.36
CA LEU A 153 6.41 -9.86 -2.29
C LEU A 153 5.74 -9.61 -0.94
N LYS A 154 6.25 -8.65 -0.18
CA LYS A 154 5.71 -8.25 1.12
C LYS A 154 5.19 -6.83 1.06
N ILE A 155 4.02 -6.60 1.66
CA ILE A 155 3.44 -5.28 1.87
C ILE A 155 3.27 -5.12 3.38
N ASP A 156 3.89 -4.11 3.97
CA ASP A 156 3.90 -3.90 5.42
C ASP A 156 4.29 -5.18 6.18
N GLY A 157 5.31 -5.90 5.69
CA GLY A 157 5.82 -7.15 6.22
C GLY A 157 4.97 -8.41 5.96
N LYS A 158 3.81 -8.31 5.31
CA LYS A 158 2.92 -9.44 5.01
C LYS A 158 3.07 -9.92 3.57
N SER A 159 3.25 -11.22 3.38
CA SER A 159 3.36 -11.84 2.06
C SER A 159 2.07 -11.70 1.23
N VAL A 160 2.25 -11.44 -0.06
CA VAL A 160 1.17 -11.35 -1.05
C VAL A 160 0.98 -12.70 -1.73
N GLU A 161 -0.25 -13.22 -1.71
CA GLU A 161 -0.58 -14.47 -2.40
C GLU A 161 -0.87 -14.24 -3.89
N PHE A 162 -0.20 -15.01 -4.73
CA PHE A 162 -0.37 -14.96 -6.18
C PHE A 162 -1.26 -16.12 -6.67
N SER A 163 -2.36 -15.80 -7.33
CA SER A 163 -3.26 -16.79 -7.92
C SER A 163 -2.69 -17.50 -9.16
N LEU A 164 -1.64 -16.94 -9.78
CA LEU A 164 -0.97 -17.47 -10.96
C LEU A 164 0.55 -17.39 -10.79
N SER A 165 1.25 -18.52 -10.80
CA SER A 165 2.71 -18.61 -10.65
C SER A 165 3.48 -17.76 -11.68
N LYS A 166 3.02 -17.73 -12.92
CA LYS A 166 3.64 -16.91 -13.99
C LYS A 166 3.45 -15.40 -13.80
N SER A 167 2.45 -14.96 -13.05
CA SER A 167 2.34 -13.55 -12.62
C SER A 167 3.37 -13.22 -11.55
N LYS A 168 3.63 -14.15 -10.62
CA LYS A 168 4.69 -14.04 -9.60
C LYS A 168 6.06 -13.98 -10.25
N GLU A 169 6.33 -14.89 -11.20
CA GLU A 169 7.57 -14.94 -11.95
C GLU A 169 7.79 -13.68 -12.80
N MET A 170 6.73 -13.15 -13.44
CA MET A 170 6.79 -11.89 -14.19
C MET A 170 7.23 -10.72 -13.29
N LEU A 171 6.68 -10.63 -12.07
CA LEU A 171 7.08 -9.60 -11.12
C LEU A 171 8.53 -9.81 -10.65
N ALA A 172 8.93 -11.04 -10.31
CA ALA A 172 10.30 -11.38 -9.94
C ALA A 172 11.30 -10.95 -11.03
N TYR A 173 10.96 -11.19 -12.30
CA TYR A 173 11.79 -10.78 -13.44
C TYR A 173 11.93 -9.25 -13.53
N LEU A 174 10.86 -8.49 -13.24
CA LEU A 174 10.94 -7.02 -13.20
C LEU A 174 11.84 -6.52 -12.07
N PHE A 175 11.79 -7.13 -10.88
CA PHE A 175 12.72 -6.83 -9.79
C PHE A 175 14.18 -7.14 -10.17
N TYR A 176 14.43 -8.29 -10.79
CA TYR A 176 15.73 -8.65 -11.34
C TYR A 176 16.27 -7.58 -12.31
N ARG A 177 15.39 -6.94 -13.09
CA ARG A 177 15.78 -5.92 -14.09
C ARG A 177 16.01 -4.52 -13.50
N GLN A 178 15.84 -4.31 -12.19
CA GLN A 178 16.24 -3.10 -11.45
C GLN A 178 15.72 -1.80 -12.08
N GLY A 179 14.43 -1.71 -12.36
CA GLY A 179 13.83 -0.53 -12.99
C GLY A 179 14.06 -0.40 -14.51
N LYS A 180 14.92 -1.23 -15.10
CA LYS A 180 15.10 -1.23 -16.56
C LYS A 180 13.82 -1.67 -17.26
N SER A 181 13.48 -0.97 -18.32
CA SER A 181 12.30 -1.29 -19.13
C SER A 181 12.47 -2.63 -19.85
N VAL A 182 11.55 -3.56 -19.63
CA VAL A 182 11.50 -4.90 -20.22
C VAL A 182 10.47 -4.93 -21.33
N SER A 183 10.86 -5.33 -22.53
CA SER A 183 9.94 -5.51 -23.65
C SER A 183 9.10 -6.79 -23.49
N MET A 184 7.94 -6.83 -24.17
CA MET A 184 7.11 -8.03 -24.24
C MET A 184 7.89 -9.24 -24.80
N SER A 185 8.71 -9.01 -25.84
CA SER A 185 9.53 -10.07 -26.45
C SER A 185 10.54 -10.63 -25.47
N GLU A 186 11.26 -9.75 -24.75
CA GLU A 186 12.23 -10.15 -23.74
C GLU A 186 11.57 -10.94 -22.59
N MET A 187 10.43 -10.47 -22.08
CA MET A 187 9.68 -11.17 -21.05
C MET A 187 9.21 -12.55 -21.52
N MET A 188 8.72 -12.65 -22.78
CA MET A 188 8.29 -13.93 -23.34
C MET A 188 9.45 -14.91 -23.47
N SER A 189 10.62 -14.46 -23.93
CA SER A 189 11.81 -15.32 -24.05
C SER A 189 12.31 -15.81 -22.70
N ALA A 190 12.19 -14.99 -21.64
CA ALA A 190 12.62 -15.40 -20.30
C ALA A 190 11.63 -16.38 -19.64
N LEU A 191 10.31 -16.13 -19.74
CA LEU A 191 9.31 -16.88 -18.98
C LEU A 191 8.73 -18.09 -19.72
N TRP A 192 8.83 -18.12 -21.05
CA TRP A 192 8.28 -19.19 -21.91
C TRP A 192 9.23 -19.53 -23.07
N PRO A 193 10.49 -19.93 -22.79
CA PRO A 193 11.47 -20.18 -23.83
C PRO A 193 11.07 -21.29 -24.82
N ASP A 194 10.32 -22.29 -24.35
CA ASP A 194 9.95 -23.49 -25.12
C ASP A 194 8.62 -23.33 -25.88
N HIS A 195 8.00 -22.15 -25.87
CA HIS A 195 6.69 -21.94 -26.51
C HIS A 195 6.84 -21.13 -27.80
N ASP A 196 5.98 -21.42 -28.79
CA ASP A 196 5.86 -20.57 -29.96
C ASP A 196 5.40 -19.15 -29.62
N VAL A 197 5.65 -18.22 -30.55
CA VAL A 197 5.40 -16.80 -30.34
C VAL A 197 3.94 -16.47 -30.04
N GLU A 198 2.99 -17.13 -30.74
CA GLU A 198 1.57 -16.82 -30.57
C GLU A 198 1.05 -17.31 -29.22
N LYS A 199 1.45 -18.51 -28.81
CA LYS A 199 1.14 -19.06 -27.49
C LYS A 199 1.77 -18.21 -26.37
N SER A 200 3.03 -17.81 -26.53
CA SER A 200 3.72 -16.94 -25.56
C SER A 200 3.05 -15.58 -25.42
N LYS A 201 2.54 -14.98 -26.51
CA LYS A 201 1.76 -13.74 -26.46
C LYS A 201 0.47 -13.88 -25.62
N LEU A 202 -0.24 -14.99 -25.78
CA LEU A 202 -1.45 -15.26 -25.02
C LEU A 202 -1.14 -15.43 -23.53
N LEU A 203 -0.13 -16.22 -23.20
CA LEU A 203 0.33 -16.46 -21.82
C LEU A 203 0.82 -15.17 -21.16
N TYR A 204 1.59 -14.36 -21.87
CA TYR A 204 2.03 -13.04 -21.41
C TYR A 204 0.85 -12.12 -21.07
N ARG A 205 -0.15 -12.01 -21.97
CA ARG A 205 -1.33 -11.16 -21.73
C ARG A 205 -2.10 -11.61 -20.49
N ASN A 206 -2.26 -12.92 -20.31
CA ASN A 206 -2.94 -13.48 -19.14
C ASN A 206 -2.14 -13.19 -17.85
N ALA A 207 -0.84 -13.48 -17.83
CA ALA A 207 0.02 -13.24 -16.67
C ALA A 207 0.06 -11.74 -16.30
N LYS A 208 0.21 -10.85 -17.31
CA LYS A 208 0.18 -9.40 -17.13
C LYS A 208 -1.15 -8.94 -16.54
N SER A 209 -2.28 -9.39 -17.09
CA SER A 209 -3.61 -8.98 -16.62
C SER A 209 -3.86 -9.43 -15.18
N ARG A 210 -3.45 -10.65 -14.82
CA ARG A 210 -3.53 -11.16 -13.45
C ARG A 210 -2.60 -10.42 -12.49
N LEU A 211 -1.40 -10.06 -12.94
CA LEU A 211 -0.48 -9.25 -12.15
C LEU A 211 -1.05 -7.85 -11.90
N ASP A 212 -1.47 -7.14 -12.95
CA ASP A 212 -2.05 -5.79 -12.83
C ASP A 212 -3.27 -5.79 -11.89
N LEU A 213 -4.15 -6.78 -12.03
CA LEU A 213 -5.31 -6.93 -11.14
C LEU A 213 -4.88 -7.15 -9.69
N LEU A 214 -3.93 -8.06 -9.43
CA LEU A 214 -3.41 -8.35 -8.09
C LEU A 214 -2.80 -7.10 -7.44
N LEU A 215 -1.94 -6.38 -8.17
CA LEU A 215 -1.30 -5.18 -7.67
C LEU A 215 -2.32 -4.08 -7.33
N ARG A 216 -3.32 -3.87 -8.19
CA ARG A 216 -4.42 -2.92 -7.92
C ARG A 216 -5.29 -3.33 -6.73
N GLN A 217 -5.62 -4.59 -6.60
CA GLN A 217 -6.39 -5.12 -5.46
C GLN A 217 -5.68 -4.89 -4.13
N ASN A 218 -4.35 -4.93 -4.14
CA ASN A 218 -3.53 -4.67 -2.97
C ASN A 218 -3.14 -3.19 -2.79
N GLY A 219 -3.64 -2.25 -3.64
CA GLY A 219 -3.34 -0.83 -3.57
C GLY A 219 -1.91 -0.45 -3.98
N ILE A 220 -1.17 -1.35 -4.65
CA ILE A 220 0.21 -1.17 -5.07
C ILE A 220 0.40 -1.19 -6.59
N GLY A 221 -0.66 -0.86 -7.35
CA GLY A 221 -0.60 -0.82 -8.82
C GLY A 221 0.49 0.09 -9.38
N HIS A 222 0.96 1.06 -8.61
CA HIS A 222 1.99 2.03 -8.97
C HIS A 222 3.42 1.46 -8.98
N ILE A 223 3.66 0.27 -8.39
CA ILE A 223 5.00 -0.35 -8.39
C ILE A 223 5.42 -0.87 -9.77
N VAL A 224 4.48 -1.17 -10.67
CA VAL A 224 4.79 -1.59 -12.02
C VAL A 224 4.19 -0.62 -13.04
N LYS A 225 5.04 0.02 -13.81
CA LYS A 225 4.64 0.89 -14.92
C LYS A 225 4.51 0.05 -16.19
N PHE A 226 3.26 -0.23 -16.59
CA PHE A 226 2.97 -0.82 -17.89
C PHE A 226 2.83 0.27 -18.96
N SER A 227 3.61 0.18 -20.01
CA SER A 227 3.53 1.04 -21.18
C SER A 227 3.35 0.21 -22.45
N ARG A 228 3.23 0.85 -23.64
CA ARG A 228 2.97 0.14 -24.90
C ARG A 228 4.07 -0.89 -25.19
N GLY A 229 3.78 -2.18 -24.95
CA GLY A 229 4.68 -3.28 -25.21
C GLY A 229 5.88 -3.42 -24.24
N LYS A 230 5.88 -2.69 -23.14
CA LYS A 230 6.97 -2.71 -22.14
C LYS A 230 6.41 -2.68 -20.71
N ALA A 231 7.22 -3.15 -19.76
CA ALA A 231 6.96 -3.06 -18.33
C ALA A 231 8.27 -2.70 -17.59
N ALA A 232 8.15 -1.96 -16.49
CA ALA A 232 9.27 -1.66 -15.60
C ALA A 232 8.78 -1.59 -14.16
N ILE A 233 9.61 -2.03 -13.21
CA ILE A 233 9.39 -1.81 -11.79
C ILE A 233 9.76 -0.37 -11.43
N ASN A 234 8.98 0.27 -10.55
CA ASN A 234 9.29 1.59 -10.03
C ASN A 234 10.14 1.45 -8.77
N THR A 235 11.44 1.68 -8.88
CA THR A 235 12.41 1.52 -7.79
C THR A 235 12.33 2.62 -6.72
N GLU A 236 11.56 3.69 -6.94
CA GLU A 236 11.39 4.78 -5.98
C GLU A 236 10.37 4.44 -4.88
N VAL A 237 9.49 3.46 -5.13
CA VAL A 237 8.36 3.15 -4.24
C VAL A 237 8.38 1.73 -3.69
N CYS A 238 9.40 0.95 -4.02
CA CYS A 238 9.61 -0.39 -3.50
C CYS A 238 11.10 -0.70 -3.41
N SER A 239 11.46 -1.70 -2.63
CA SER A 239 12.84 -2.14 -2.42
C SER A 239 12.95 -3.66 -2.48
N CYS A 240 14.18 -4.19 -2.53
CA CYS A 240 14.44 -5.62 -2.37
C CYS A 240 15.86 -5.87 -1.83
N ASP A 241 16.05 -7.05 -1.25
CA ASP A 241 17.33 -7.52 -0.71
C ASP A 241 18.46 -7.49 -1.75
N PHE A 242 18.17 -7.92 -2.97
CA PHE A 242 19.13 -7.93 -4.08
C PHE A 242 19.69 -6.52 -4.40
N TRP A 243 18.85 -5.49 -4.41
CA TRP A 243 19.30 -4.12 -4.70
C TRP A 243 20.16 -3.60 -3.56
N HIS A 244 19.70 -3.79 -2.30
CA HIS A 244 20.45 -3.38 -1.11
C HIS A 244 21.84 -4.05 -1.09
N PHE A 245 21.90 -5.35 -1.39
CA PHE A 245 23.16 -6.07 -1.48
C PHE A 245 24.12 -5.51 -2.54
N LEU A 246 23.59 -5.07 -3.69
CA LEU A 246 24.46 -4.48 -4.73
C LEU A 246 24.93 -3.07 -4.37
N GLU A 247 24.14 -2.30 -3.63
CA GLU A 247 24.44 -0.91 -3.24
C GLU A 247 25.40 -0.83 -2.05
N ASP A 248 25.29 -1.74 -1.08
CA ASP A 248 26.19 -1.76 0.09
C ASP A 248 27.28 -2.82 -0.09
N GLU A 249 28.52 -2.36 -0.32
CA GLU A 249 29.69 -3.24 -0.45
C GLU A 249 30.01 -4.04 0.82
N ASN A 250 29.47 -3.63 1.97
CA ASN A 250 29.67 -4.30 3.26
C ASN A 250 28.56 -5.31 3.58
N ASP A 251 27.50 -5.36 2.79
CA ASP A 251 26.41 -6.30 3.00
C ASP A 251 26.88 -7.74 2.75
N LEU A 252 26.64 -8.61 3.72
CA LEU A 252 26.92 -10.05 3.68
C LEU A 252 25.63 -10.88 3.81
N SER A 253 24.47 -10.29 3.60
CA SER A 253 23.16 -10.96 3.78
C SER A 253 22.83 -12.02 2.75
N TYR A 254 23.55 -12.04 1.61
CA TYR A 254 23.34 -13.02 0.55
C TYR A 254 23.84 -14.40 0.97
N ASN A 255 22.96 -15.40 0.86
CA ASN A 255 23.16 -16.78 1.31
C ASN A 255 23.34 -17.80 0.17
N TYR A 256 23.88 -17.39 -0.99
CA TYR A 256 24.07 -18.21 -2.19
C TYR A 256 22.77 -18.71 -2.84
N GLU A 257 21.65 -18.07 -2.56
CA GLU A 257 20.35 -18.38 -3.13
C GLU A 257 19.74 -17.12 -3.75
N PHE A 258 19.52 -17.09 -5.05
CA PHE A 258 18.90 -15.97 -5.76
C PHE A 258 17.82 -16.46 -6.69
N LEU A 259 16.55 -16.13 -6.39
CA LEU A 259 15.39 -16.45 -7.24
C LEU A 259 15.40 -17.91 -7.72
N ILE A 260 15.70 -18.84 -6.79
CA ILE A 260 16.02 -20.26 -7.04
C ILE A 260 14.94 -21.05 -7.80
N SER A 261 13.74 -20.50 -7.93
CA SER A 261 12.64 -21.11 -8.67
C SER A 261 12.67 -20.83 -10.18
N TYR A 262 13.66 -20.03 -10.67
CA TYR A 262 13.65 -19.53 -12.03
C TYR A 262 15.00 -19.70 -12.73
N ASP A 263 15.04 -20.47 -13.82
CA ASP A 263 16.28 -20.79 -14.57
C ASP A 263 16.98 -19.56 -15.14
N TRP A 264 16.23 -18.53 -15.52
CA TRP A 264 16.78 -17.27 -16.03
C TRP A 264 17.59 -16.46 -15.00
N SER A 265 17.54 -16.83 -13.72
CA SER A 265 18.29 -16.16 -12.64
C SER A 265 19.72 -16.66 -12.48
N ILE A 266 20.10 -17.81 -13.06
CA ILE A 266 21.34 -18.53 -12.82
C ILE A 266 22.58 -17.67 -13.07
N ASP A 267 22.63 -16.91 -14.16
CA ASP A 267 23.78 -16.06 -14.46
C ASP A 267 23.99 -14.98 -13.39
N MET A 268 22.92 -14.42 -12.86
CA MET A 268 23.01 -13.44 -11.79
C MET A 268 23.37 -14.10 -10.46
N GLN A 269 22.85 -15.27 -10.17
CA GLN A 269 23.24 -16.04 -8.99
C GLN A 269 24.75 -16.28 -8.97
N ASN A 270 25.33 -16.80 -10.06
CA ASN A 270 26.78 -17.01 -10.20
C ASN A 270 27.57 -15.70 -9.96
N ARG A 271 27.04 -14.57 -10.44
CA ARG A 271 27.69 -13.28 -10.22
C ARG A 271 27.61 -12.84 -8.75
N LEU A 272 26.49 -13.06 -8.07
CA LEU A 272 26.32 -12.75 -6.65
C LEU A 272 27.22 -13.64 -5.79
N ASP A 273 27.36 -14.93 -6.12
CA ASP A 273 28.25 -15.86 -5.45
C ASP A 273 29.71 -15.35 -5.51
N PHE A 274 30.16 -14.90 -6.68
CA PHE A 274 31.48 -14.29 -6.83
C PHE A 274 31.64 -12.99 -6.01
N ILE A 275 30.60 -12.15 -5.95
CA ILE A 275 30.65 -10.90 -5.18
C ILE A 275 30.76 -11.19 -3.69
N ILE A 276 29.94 -12.10 -3.14
CA ILE A 276 29.96 -12.41 -1.71
C ILE A 276 31.28 -13.06 -1.29
N ASP A 277 31.83 -13.99 -2.10
CA ASP A 277 33.10 -14.62 -1.84
C ASP A 277 34.25 -13.60 -1.76
N ASN A 278 34.27 -12.62 -2.67
CA ASN A 278 35.24 -11.53 -2.62
C ASN A 278 35.07 -10.61 -1.40
N ARG A 279 33.83 -10.34 -0.99
CA ARG A 279 33.55 -9.54 0.23
C ARG A 279 34.03 -10.27 1.49
N ILE A 280 33.77 -11.56 1.60
CA ILE A 280 34.21 -12.40 2.73
C ILE A 280 35.74 -12.48 2.76
N ALA A 281 36.40 -12.67 1.59
CA ALA A 281 37.86 -12.75 1.51
C ALA A 281 38.59 -11.47 1.94
N LYS A 282 37.99 -10.29 1.67
CA LYS A 282 38.56 -8.99 2.07
C LYS A 282 38.48 -8.72 3.59
N ARG A 283 37.65 -9.45 4.33
CA ARG A 283 37.48 -9.32 5.78
C ARG A 283 38.37 -10.26 6.60
N LYS A 284 39.02 -11.21 5.93
CA LYS A 284 40.05 -12.13 6.52
C LYS A 284 41.44 -11.51 6.41
#